data_1889c60115624c4f7a68b5a8be11808c
#
_entry.id   1889c60115624c4f7a68b5a8be11808c
#
_cell.length_a   1.000
_cell.length_b   1.000
_cell.length_c   1.000
_cell.angle_alpha   90.00
_cell.angle_beta   90.00
_cell.angle_gamma   90.00
#
_symmetry.space_group_name_H-M   'P 1'
#
loop_
_entity.id
_entity.type
_entity.pdbx_description
1 polymer ?
#
loop_
_entity_poly.entity_id
_entity_poly.type
_entity_poly.pdbx_seq_one_letter_code
_entity_poly.pdbx_strand_id
1 'polypeptide(L)'
;MLRFGANLGPGMLFSEYPFLERFDHAAAAGFGAVEYPQPYGEDIRAIRAALQRTGLRQAQFNLPWGDIPGQRGTTNDPSRRAAFRDDVARALEIAAELECPRLLCHAGVALPEIPFDVQWNTIVDNLHYAAEQAVPAGVRILVEPLNPFDVPGYLLTTTAQALRLLDEVGHPNTALLYDIYHAQRAEGNLTATLRAHLHRIDHIELADSPDRHQPGTGEINFRFLLGELQTASFAGWVCPEYRPLGSTEESLTWLREWTTRE
;
A
#
# COMPACT_ATOMS: atom_id res chain seq x y z
N MET A 1 -16.60 13.02 -0.63
CA MET A 1 -15.84 12.82 -1.88
C MET A 1 -14.63 11.98 -1.55
N LEU A 2 -14.28 10.99 -2.38
CA LEU A 2 -13.08 10.17 -2.20
C LEU A 2 -11.80 11.01 -2.36
N ARG A 3 -10.74 10.61 -1.68
CA ARG A 3 -9.41 11.23 -1.77
C ARG A 3 -8.50 10.32 -2.57
N PHE A 4 -7.89 10.84 -3.63
CA PHE A 4 -7.02 10.07 -4.50
C PHE A 4 -5.56 10.45 -4.29
N GLY A 5 -4.69 9.43 -4.19
CA GLY A 5 -3.23 9.56 -4.22
C GLY A 5 -2.65 8.84 -5.43
N ALA A 6 -1.45 9.18 -5.87
CA ALA A 6 -0.76 8.54 -6.98
C ALA A 6 0.35 7.62 -6.48
N ASN A 7 0.40 6.37 -6.97
CA ASN A 7 1.56 5.50 -6.74
C ASN A 7 2.66 5.86 -7.75
N LEU A 8 3.78 6.39 -7.23
CA LEU A 8 4.94 6.82 -8.01
C LEU A 8 6.06 5.76 -8.07
N GLY A 9 5.73 4.53 -7.71
CA GLY A 9 6.67 3.42 -7.73
C GLY A 9 7.21 3.09 -9.11
N PRO A 10 8.27 2.28 -9.19
CA PRO A 10 8.84 1.85 -10.46
C PRO A 10 7.81 1.13 -11.35
N GLY A 11 7.61 1.62 -12.57
CA GLY A 11 6.66 1.07 -13.54
C GLY A 11 5.20 1.42 -13.26
N MET A 12 4.91 2.24 -12.23
CA MET A 12 3.60 2.77 -11.92
C MET A 12 3.42 4.17 -12.53
N LEU A 13 2.51 4.99 -11.97
CA LEU A 13 2.17 6.28 -12.54
C LEU A 13 3.39 7.20 -12.66
N PHE A 14 3.45 7.93 -13.76
CA PHE A 14 4.50 8.91 -14.07
C PHE A 14 5.93 8.33 -14.09
N SER A 15 6.07 6.99 -14.19
CA SER A 15 7.39 6.35 -14.23
C SER A 15 8.21 6.68 -15.48
N GLU A 16 7.62 7.31 -16.48
CA GLU A 16 8.26 7.91 -17.64
C GLU A 16 9.14 9.15 -17.31
N TYR A 17 8.95 9.73 -16.11
CA TYR A 17 9.71 10.89 -15.62
C TYR A 17 10.70 10.50 -14.51
N PRO A 18 11.76 11.31 -14.28
CA PRO A 18 12.62 11.20 -13.09
C PRO A 18 11.81 11.28 -11.80
N PHE A 19 12.21 10.53 -10.77
CA PHE A 19 11.38 10.32 -9.58
C PHE A 19 10.85 11.62 -8.94
N LEU A 20 11.70 12.62 -8.72
CA LEU A 20 11.28 13.88 -8.10
C LEU A 20 10.38 14.76 -8.98
N GLU A 21 10.41 14.57 -10.31
CA GLU A 21 9.51 15.27 -11.23
C GLU A 21 8.10 14.68 -11.22
N ARG A 22 7.96 13.39 -10.86
CA ARG A 22 6.65 12.70 -10.76
C ARG A 22 5.70 13.40 -9.80
N PHE A 23 6.21 14.08 -8.77
CA PHE A 23 5.40 14.84 -7.81
C PHE A 23 4.67 16.01 -8.49
N ASP A 24 5.34 16.72 -9.36
CA ASP A 24 4.76 17.85 -10.11
C ASP A 24 3.66 17.35 -11.07
N HIS A 25 3.93 16.24 -11.77
CA HIS A 25 2.94 15.60 -12.65
C HIS A 25 1.73 15.08 -11.88
N ALA A 26 1.92 14.45 -10.73
CA ALA A 26 0.82 13.98 -9.87
C ALA A 26 -0.05 15.14 -9.37
N ALA A 27 0.57 16.24 -8.93
CA ALA A 27 -0.16 17.43 -8.51
C ALA A 27 -0.94 18.07 -9.68
N ALA A 28 -0.32 18.18 -10.85
CA ALA A 28 -0.97 18.70 -12.08
C ALA A 28 -2.15 17.83 -12.53
N ALA A 29 -2.09 16.51 -12.29
CA ALA A 29 -3.17 15.58 -12.57
C ALA A 29 -4.32 15.64 -11.52
N GLY A 30 -4.17 16.40 -10.44
CA GLY A 30 -5.20 16.61 -9.43
C GLY A 30 -5.20 15.62 -8.27
N PHE A 31 -4.14 14.83 -8.10
CA PHE A 31 -3.95 14.01 -6.90
C PHE A 31 -3.70 14.87 -5.66
N GLY A 32 -4.16 14.40 -4.50
CA GLY A 32 -3.93 15.07 -3.22
C GLY A 32 -2.80 14.45 -2.39
N ALA A 33 -2.31 13.28 -2.82
CA ALA A 33 -1.24 12.56 -2.14
C ALA A 33 -0.42 11.73 -3.13
N VAL A 34 0.70 11.22 -2.64
CA VAL A 34 1.55 10.26 -3.35
C VAL A 34 1.95 9.12 -2.43
N GLU A 35 2.29 8.00 -3.03
CA GLU A 35 2.91 6.84 -2.38
C GLU A 35 3.95 6.22 -3.29
N TYR A 36 4.85 5.48 -2.73
CA TYR A 36 5.87 4.69 -3.43
C TYR A 36 6.51 3.71 -2.44
N PRO A 37 6.99 2.54 -2.90
CA PRO A 37 7.33 1.47 -1.96
C PRO A 37 8.59 1.74 -1.13
N GLN A 38 9.65 2.32 -1.71
CA GLN A 38 10.99 2.30 -1.09
C GLN A 38 11.69 3.67 -1.17
N PRO A 39 11.59 4.53 -0.12
CA PRO A 39 12.33 5.81 -0.09
C PRO A 39 13.80 5.68 0.32
N TYR A 40 14.25 4.51 0.74
CA TYR A 40 15.50 4.32 1.49
C TYR A 40 16.80 4.62 0.71
N GLY A 41 16.74 4.69 -0.59
CA GLY A 41 17.85 5.07 -1.48
C GLY A 41 17.80 6.52 -1.97
N GLU A 42 16.75 7.25 -1.61
CA GLU A 42 16.49 8.60 -2.10
C GLU A 42 16.94 9.67 -1.11
N ASP A 43 17.10 10.90 -1.59
CA ASP A 43 17.27 12.06 -0.72
C ASP A 43 15.94 12.47 -0.09
N ILE A 44 15.75 12.11 1.16
CA ILE A 44 14.50 12.35 1.92
C ILE A 44 14.19 13.86 2.00
N ARG A 45 15.22 14.73 2.08
CA ARG A 45 15.01 16.19 2.09
C ARG A 45 14.50 16.70 0.74
N ALA A 46 15.00 16.12 -0.35
CA ALA A 46 14.50 16.45 -1.69
C ALA A 46 13.04 15.98 -1.88
N ILE A 47 12.68 14.81 -1.36
CA ILE A 47 11.30 14.32 -1.34
C ILE A 47 10.40 15.27 -0.53
N ARG A 48 10.80 15.63 0.68
CA ARG A 48 10.07 16.61 1.50
C ARG A 48 9.87 17.95 0.79
N ALA A 49 10.92 18.46 0.15
CA ALA A 49 10.83 19.69 -0.64
C ALA A 49 9.84 19.56 -1.81
N ALA A 50 9.81 18.40 -2.48
CA ALA A 50 8.83 18.12 -3.55
C ALA A 50 7.39 18.08 -3.02
N LEU A 51 7.13 17.42 -1.89
CA LEU A 51 5.82 17.42 -1.22
C LEU A 51 5.38 18.84 -0.86
N GLN A 52 6.26 19.64 -0.25
CA GLN A 52 5.96 21.02 0.12
C GLN A 52 5.68 21.91 -1.10
N ARG A 53 6.50 21.81 -2.15
CA ARG A 53 6.34 22.57 -3.39
C ARG A 53 5.02 22.28 -4.09
N THR A 54 4.60 21.01 -4.11
CA THR A 54 3.40 20.55 -4.83
C THR A 54 2.14 20.59 -3.98
N GLY A 55 2.25 20.70 -2.66
CA GLY A 55 1.14 20.59 -1.72
C GLY A 55 0.60 19.15 -1.56
N LEU A 56 1.29 18.16 -2.12
CA LEU A 56 0.94 16.74 -1.97
C LEU A 56 1.27 16.23 -0.57
N ARG A 57 0.50 15.25 -0.11
CA ARG A 57 0.77 14.52 1.13
C ARG A 57 1.44 13.19 0.81
N GLN A 58 2.30 12.70 1.71
CA GLN A 58 2.74 11.31 1.68
C GLN A 58 1.62 10.43 2.24
N ALA A 59 1.06 9.53 1.42
CA ALA A 59 -0.03 8.66 1.85
C ALA A 59 0.48 7.46 2.65
N GLN A 60 1.47 6.77 2.13
CA GLN A 60 2.15 5.63 2.74
C GLN A 60 3.50 5.36 2.03
N PHE A 61 4.35 4.55 2.64
CA PHE A 61 5.45 3.82 2.01
C PHE A 61 5.72 2.53 2.80
N ASN A 62 6.55 1.62 2.25
CA ASN A 62 6.74 0.31 2.84
C ASN A 62 7.92 0.29 3.80
N LEU A 63 7.87 -0.58 4.82
CA LEU A 63 9.09 -1.04 5.51
C LEU A 63 10.06 -1.66 4.48
N PRO A 64 11.38 -1.68 4.75
CA PRO A 64 12.34 -2.26 3.84
C PRO A 64 11.97 -3.69 3.41
N TRP A 65 12.10 -3.98 2.12
CA TRP A 65 11.80 -5.33 1.59
C TRP A 65 12.87 -6.38 1.92
N GLY A 66 13.97 -5.96 2.56
CA GLY A 66 15.15 -6.79 2.74
C GLY A 66 16.12 -6.70 1.55
N ASP A 67 17.17 -7.46 1.63
CA ASP A 67 18.33 -7.47 0.73
C ASP A 67 18.30 -8.61 -0.30
N ILE A 68 17.33 -9.53 -0.20
CA ILE A 68 17.17 -10.66 -1.12
C ILE A 68 16.10 -10.31 -2.16
N PRO A 69 16.41 -10.31 -3.46
CA PRO A 69 15.44 -10.04 -4.50
C PRO A 69 14.21 -10.96 -4.40
N GLY A 70 13.01 -10.37 -4.47
CA GLY A 70 11.74 -11.11 -4.41
C GLY A 70 11.27 -11.50 -3.01
N GLN A 71 12.02 -11.21 -1.95
CA GLN A 71 11.69 -11.61 -0.58
C GLN A 71 10.43 -10.91 -0.02
N ARG A 72 10.10 -9.71 -0.50
CA ARG A 72 8.92 -8.96 -0.06
C ARG A 72 8.80 -8.84 1.45
N GLY A 73 9.84 -8.30 2.10
CA GLY A 73 9.91 -8.14 3.55
C GLY A 73 10.66 -9.26 4.27
N THR A 74 11.04 -9.00 5.51
CA THR A 74 11.78 -9.92 6.39
C THR A 74 10.98 -10.25 7.66
N THR A 75 9.71 -9.89 7.66
CA THR A 75 8.83 -9.92 8.84
C THR A 75 8.60 -11.35 9.36
N ASN A 76 8.65 -12.35 8.47
CA ASN A 76 8.47 -13.77 8.79
C ASN A 76 9.74 -14.51 9.22
N ASP A 77 10.91 -13.85 9.17
CA ASP A 77 12.19 -14.51 9.45
C ASP A 77 12.60 -14.34 10.92
N PRO A 78 12.55 -15.40 11.75
CA PRO A 78 12.92 -15.32 13.16
C PRO A 78 14.40 -14.98 13.39
N SER A 79 15.27 -15.25 12.42
CA SER A 79 16.70 -14.93 12.50
C SER A 79 16.98 -13.44 12.27
N ARG A 80 16.06 -12.71 11.68
CA ARG A 80 16.19 -11.29 11.30
C ARG A 80 15.45 -10.32 12.23
N ARG A 81 14.97 -10.77 13.38
CA ARG A 81 14.21 -9.91 14.32
C ARG A 81 14.95 -8.63 14.71
N ALA A 82 16.27 -8.67 14.90
CA ALA A 82 17.04 -7.47 15.21
C ALA A 82 17.07 -6.49 14.03
N ALA A 83 17.38 -6.97 12.83
CA ALA A 83 17.36 -6.16 11.61
C ALA A 83 15.98 -5.57 11.32
N PHE A 84 14.90 -6.34 11.55
CA PHE A 84 13.53 -5.84 11.42
C PHE A 84 13.26 -4.65 12.36
N ARG A 85 13.77 -4.70 13.60
CA ARG A 85 13.63 -3.58 14.56
C ARG A 85 14.38 -2.33 14.11
N ASP A 86 15.57 -2.48 13.56
CA ASP A 86 16.34 -1.39 12.97
C ASP A 86 15.62 -0.79 11.75
N ASP A 87 15.02 -1.64 10.91
CA ASP A 87 14.20 -1.24 9.77
C ASP A 87 12.98 -0.43 10.20
N VAL A 88 12.28 -0.85 11.27
CA VAL A 88 11.14 -0.12 11.85
C VAL A 88 11.60 1.26 12.35
N ALA A 89 12.69 1.33 13.10
CA ALA A 89 13.20 2.60 13.62
C ALA A 89 13.55 3.58 12.48
N ARG A 90 14.27 3.09 11.46
CA ARG A 90 14.62 3.88 10.27
C ARG A 90 13.38 4.35 9.50
N ALA A 91 12.39 3.48 9.32
CA ALA A 91 11.16 3.83 8.62
C ALA A 91 10.38 4.91 9.39
N LEU A 92 10.31 4.83 10.72
CA LEU A 92 9.64 5.84 11.55
C LEU A 92 10.34 7.19 11.51
N GLU A 93 11.68 7.25 11.46
CA GLU A 93 12.44 8.49 11.25
C GLU A 93 12.08 9.14 9.90
N ILE A 94 12.03 8.36 8.82
CA ILE A 94 11.62 8.85 7.49
C ILE A 94 10.15 9.26 7.49
N ALA A 95 9.28 8.49 8.13
CA ALA A 95 7.86 8.84 8.23
C ALA A 95 7.64 10.18 8.94
N ALA A 96 8.40 10.44 10.00
CA ALA A 96 8.36 11.72 10.70
C ALA A 96 8.83 12.89 9.80
N GLU A 97 9.92 12.71 9.04
CA GLU A 97 10.45 13.74 8.11
C GLU A 97 9.46 14.04 6.97
N LEU A 98 8.75 13.03 6.46
CA LEU A 98 7.79 13.14 5.36
C LEU A 98 6.35 13.39 5.83
N GLU A 99 6.10 13.50 7.13
CA GLU A 99 4.76 13.57 7.72
C GLU A 99 3.84 12.42 7.24
N CYS A 100 4.43 11.24 7.06
CA CYS A 100 3.74 10.06 6.54
C CYS A 100 2.98 9.32 7.63
N PRO A 101 1.64 9.19 7.54
CA PRO A 101 0.85 8.60 8.62
C PRO A 101 0.75 7.06 8.56
N ARG A 102 1.32 6.41 7.54
CA ARG A 102 1.17 4.98 7.32
C ARG A 102 2.45 4.32 6.84
N LEU A 103 2.74 3.15 7.34
CA LEU A 103 3.81 2.27 6.87
C LEU A 103 3.24 0.90 6.54
N LEU A 104 3.48 0.42 5.32
CA LEU A 104 3.11 -0.93 4.91
C LEU A 104 4.19 -1.92 5.34
N CYS A 105 3.80 -2.95 6.09
CA CYS A 105 4.65 -4.05 6.52
C CYS A 105 4.27 -5.32 5.76
N HIS A 106 5.10 -5.76 4.83
CA HIS A 106 4.88 -6.98 4.09
C HIS A 106 5.16 -8.22 4.96
N ALA A 107 4.34 -9.26 4.81
CA ALA A 107 4.46 -10.50 5.57
C ALA A 107 5.68 -11.36 5.18
N GLY A 108 6.18 -11.20 3.95
CA GLY A 108 7.29 -11.98 3.43
C GLY A 108 6.87 -13.21 2.62
N VAL A 109 7.79 -13.70 1.80
CA VAL A 109 7.67 -14.97 1.07
C VAL A 109 8.07 -16.11 2.00
N ALA A 110 7.41 -17.26 1.90
CA ALA A 110 7.65 -18.44 2.71
C ALA A 110 9.12 -18.89 2.65
N LEU A 111 9.70 -19.18 3.80
CA LEU A 111 11.05 -19.72 3.97
C LEU A 111 10.93 -21.23 4.12
N PRO A 112 11.36 -22.03 3.12
CA PRO A 112 11.10 -23.47 3.09
C PRO A 112 11.65 -24.26 4.28
N GLU A 113 12.77 -23.78 4.86
CA GLU A 113 13.44 -24.44 6.01
C GLU A 113 12.78 -24.13 7.35
N ILE A 114 11.84 -23.20 7.41
CA ILE A 114 11.21 -22.74 8.66
C ILE A 114 9.74 -23.15 8.66
N PRO A 115 9.25 -23.88 9.68
CA PRO A 115 7.84 -24.26 9.79
C PRO A 115 6.91 -23.05 9.69
N PHE A 116 5.75 -23.23 9.06
CA PHE A 116 4.80 -22.15 8.82
C PHE A 116 4.34 -21.45 10.12
N ASP A 117 4.08 -22.21 11.16
CA ASP A 117 3.66 -21.68 12.46
C ASP A 117 4.73 -20.81 13.12
N VAL A 118 6.01 -21.17 12.95
CA VAL A 118 7.14 -20.35 13.42
C VAL A 118 7.20 -19.02 12.65
N GLN A 119 7.07 -19.07 11.33
CA GLN A 119 7.03 -17.88 10.50
C GLN A 119 5.83 -16.97 10.85
N TRP A 120 4.64 -17.58 10.96
CA TRP A 120 3.41 -16.86 11.32
C TRP A 120 3.51 -16.17 12.68
N ASN A 121 3.96 -16.88 13.71
CA ASN A 121 4.16 -16.28 15.04
C ASN A 121 5.21 -15.17 15.01
N THR A 122 6.25 -15.32 14.17
CA THR A 122 7.26 -14.27 13.98
C THR A 122 6.64 -13.01 13.36
N ILE A 123 5.75 -13.16 12.38
CA ILE A 123 5.01 -12.03 11.79
C ILE A 123 4.15 -11.34 12.86
N VAL A 124 3.40 -12.11 13.66
CA VAL A 124 2.56 -11.56 14.74
C VAL A 124 3.38 -10.73 15.71
N ASP A 125 4.49 -11.29 16.22
CA ASP A 125 5.37 -10.60 17.18
C ASP A 125 5.99 -9.32 16.59
N ASN A 126 6.47 -9.41 15.35
CA ASN A 126 7.12 -8.30 14.67
C ASN A 126 6.12 -7.18 14.34
N LEU A 127 4.91 -7.51 13.89
CA LEU A 127 3.86 -6.52 13.65
C LEU A 127 3.40 -5.85 14.94
N HIS A 128 3.24 -6.62 16.03
CA HIS A 128 2.91 -6.06 17.33
C HIS A 128 3.98 -5.05 17.77
N TYR A 129 5.26 -5.44 17.69
CA TYR A 129 6.38 -4.55 17.99
C TYR A 129 6.34 -3.27 17.12
N ALA A 130 6.21 -3.42 15.79
CA ALA A 130 6.16 -2.27 14.89
C ALA A 130 5.00 -1.33 15.21
N ALA A 131 3.81 -1.88 15.53
CA ALA A 131 2.64 -1.10 15.90
C ALA A 131 2.84 -0.33 17.22
N GLU A 132 3.47 -0.93 18.23
CA GLU A 132 3.81 -0.24 19.48
C GLU A 132 4.80 0.91 19.23
N GLN A 133 5.87 0.68 18.46
CA GLN A 133 6.88 1.70 18.16
C GLN A 133 6.30 2.86 17.33
N ALA A 134 5.29 2.61 16.52
CA ALA A 134 4.67 3.60 15.65
C ALA A 134 3.68 4.53 16.36
N VAL A 135 3.13 4.15 17.53
CA VAL A 135 2.15 4.96 18.29
C VAL A 135 2.64 6.36 18.61
N PRO A 136 3.86 6.57 19.17
CA PRO A 136 4.34 7.91 19.51
C PRO A 136 4.50 8.83 18.29
N ALA A 137 4.76 8.25 17.12
CA ALA A 137 4.91 8.98 15.86
C ALA A 137 3.56 9.26 15.17
N GLY A 138 2.43 8.76 15.68
CA GLY A 138 1.12 8.85 15.02
C GLY A 138 1.04 8.09 13.71
N VAL A 139 1.91 7.10 13.50
CA VAL A 139 1.99 6.29 12.29
C VAL A 139 1.25 4.97 12.49
N ARG A 140 0.42 4.57 11.53
CA ARG A 140 -0.29 3.29 11.53
C ARG A 140 0.47 2.25 10.71
N ILE A 141 0.53 1.01 11.19
CA ILE A 141 1.12 -0.11 10.47
C ILE A 141 0.03 -0.82 9.66
N LEU A 142 0.27 -0.94 8.37
CA LEU A 142 -0.61 -1.64 7.44
C LEU A 142 -0.06 -3.01 7.10
N VAL A 143 -0.95 -3.95 6.78
CA VAL A 143 -0.64 -5.23 6.14
C VAL A 143 -1.44 -5.36 4.86
N GLU A 144 -0.88 -6.06 3.88
CA GLU A 144 -1.48 -6.23 2.56
C GLU A 144 -1.43 -7.70 2.13
N PRO A 145 -2.57 -8.30 1.74
CA PRO A 145 -2.58 -9.57 1.03
C PRO A 145 -2.17 -9.38 -0.44
N LEU A 146 -1.20 -10.17 -0.89
CA LEU A 146 -0.77 -10.17 -2.30
C LEU A 146 -1.23 -11.46 -2.99
N ASN A 147 -1.76 -11.35 -4.21
CA ASN A 147 -2.20 -12.51 -4.95
C ASN A 147 -1.05 -13.48 -5.28
N PRO A 148 -1.29 -14.81 -5.24
CA PRO A 148 -0.24 -15.82 -5.39
C PRO A 148 0.30 -15.95 -6.82
N PHE A 149 -0.35 -15.31 -7.81
CA PHE A 149 0.11 -15.35 -9.20
C PHE A 149 1.24 -14.34 -9.43
N ASP A 150 1.17 -13.16 -8.81
CA ASP A 150 2.20 -12.12 -8.93
C ASP A 150 3.33 -12.33 -7.93
N VAL A 151 3.02 -12.86 -6.74
CA VAL A 151 4.01 -13.14 -5.69
C VAL A 151 3.87 -14.58 -5.19
N PRO A 152 4.39 -15.56 -5.93
CA PRO A 152 4.35 -16.97 -5.52
C PRO A 152 5.02 -17.18 -4.15
N GLY A 153 4.33 -17.92 -3.28
CA GLY A 153 4.85 -18.22 -1.95
C GLY A 153 4.69 -17.12 -0.90
N TYR A 154 4.07 -16.00 -1.23
CA TYR A 154 3.76 -14.97 -0.24
C TYR A 154 2.84 -15.53 0.86
N LEU A 155 3.13 -15.22 2.12
CA LEU A 155 2.44 -15.86 3.25
C LEU A 155 1.04 -15.33 3.52
N LEU A 156 0.71 -14.15 3.00
CA LEU A 156 -0.56 -13.46 3.25
C LEU A 156 -1.27 -13.21 1.91
N THR A 157 -2.13 -14.14 1.48
CA THR A 157 -2.69 -14.11 0.12
C THR A 157 -4.17 -13.76 0.04
N THR A 158 -4.89 -13.72 1.17
CA THR A 158 -6.32 -13.40 1.21
C THR A 158 -6.67 -12.39 2.30
N THR A 159 -7.77 -11.68 2.10
CA THR A 159 -8.31 -10.75 3.10
C THR A 159 -8.62 -11.47 4.43
N ALA A 160 -9.17 -12.68 4.37
CA ALA A 160 -9.45 -13.46 5.57
C ALA A 160 -8.20 -13.78 6.40
N GLN A 161 -7.08 -14.12 5.73
CA GLN A 161 -5.79 -14.32 6.40
C GLN A 161 -5.27 -13.02 7.02
N ALA A 162 -5.39 -11.88 6.33
CA ALA A 162 -4.94 -10.60 6.84
C ALA A 162 -5.76 -10.17 8.07
N LEU A 163 -7.07 -10.33 8.04
CA LEU A 163 -7.92 -10.02 9.20
C LEU A 163 -7.59 -10.91 10.40
N ARG A 164 -7.40 -12.22 10.17
CA ARG A 164 -6.93 -13.14 11.21
C ARG A 164 -5.58 -12.68 11.79
N LEU A 165 -4.63 -12.31 10.94
CA LEU A 165 -3.32 -11.81 11.38
C LEU A 165 -3.47 -10.58 12.26
N LEU A 166 -4.29 -9.59 11.84
CA LEU A 166 -4.54 -8.37 12.61
C LEU A 166 -5.22 -8.67 13.97
N ASP A 167 -6.12 -9.67 14.02
CA ASP A 167 -6.75 -10.10 15.26
C ASP A 167 -5.76 -10.78 16.21
N GLU A 168 -4.85 -11.61 15.69
CA GLU A 168 -3.78 -12.25 16.48
C GLU A 168 -2.71 -11.27 16.95
N VAL A 169 -2.37 -10.24 16.15
CA VAL A 169 -1.50 -9.13 16.55
C VAL A 169 -2.13 -8.34 17.70
N GLY A 170 -3.46 -8.19 17.70
CA GLY A 170 -4.22 -7.61 18.80
C GLY A 170 -3.88 -6.16 19.13
N HIS A 171 -3.32 -5.37 18.20
CA HIS A 171 -2.91 -4.00 18.44
C HIS A 171 -3.77 -3.01 17.64
N PRO A 172 -4.38 -1.98 18.27
CA PRO A 172 -5.31 -1.06 17.61
C PRO A 172 -4.64 -0.17 16.54
N ASN A 173 -3.31 -0.04 16.58
CA ASN A 173 -2.53 0.75 15.61
C ASN A 173 -2.13 -0.04 14.36
N THR A 174 -2.89 -1.09 14.04
CA THR A 174 -2.75 -1.86 12.80
C THR A 174 -4.01 -1.77 11.95
N ALA A 175 -3.88 -1.88 10.64
CA ALA A 175 -5.01 -1.89 9.72
C ALA A 175 -4.68 -2.65 8.43
N LEU A 176 -5.71 -2.86 7.61
CA LEU A 176 -5.58 -3.48 6.30
C LEU A 176 -5.33 -2.39 5.24
N LEU A 177 -4.33 -2.60 4.39
CA LEU A 177 -4.28 -2.07 3.05
C LEU A 177 -5.01 -3.06 2.13
N TYR A 178 -6.03 -2.59 1.45
CA TYR A 178 -6.84 -3.41 0.55
C TYR A 178 -6.56 -3.02 -0.90
N ASP A 179 -5.73 -3.81 -1.58
CA ASP A 179 -5.55 -3.67 -3.03
C ASP A 179 -6.65 -4.47 -3.75
N ILE A 180 -7.52 -3.73 -4.45
CA ILE A 180 -8.66 -4.27 -5.22
C ILE A 180 -8.17 -5.25 -6.29
N TYR A 181 -7.03 -4.98 -6.94
CA TYR A 181 -6.46 -5.87 -7.94
C TYR A 181 -5.99 -7.20 -7.32
N HIS A 182 -5.23 -7.14 -6.23
CA HIS A 182 -4.78 -8.35 -5.55
C HIS A 182 -5.95 -9.17 -5.02
N ALA A 183 -6.95 -8.51 -4.43
CA ALA A 183 -8.16 -9.17 -3.94
C ALA A 183 -8.97 -9.82 -5.07
N GLN A 184 -9.15 -9.15 -6.23
CA GLN A 184 -9.84 -9.74 -7.37
C GLN A 184 -9.12 -10.98 -7.87
N ARG A 185 -7.79 -10.92 -8.00
CA ARG A 185 -6.98 -12.03 -8.49
C ARG A 185 -6.96 -13.24 -7.54
N ALA A 186 -7.00 -13.00 -6.23
CA ALA A 186 -6.88 -14.05 -5.22
C ALA A 186 -8.22 -14.69 -4.83
N GLU A 187 -9.27 -13.89 -4.66
CA GLU A 187 -10.50 -14.33 -3.99
C GLU A 187 -11.81 -13.78 -4.59
N GLY A 188 -11.74 -12.65 -5.32
CA GLY A 188 -12.94 -11.99 -5.85
C GLY A 188 -13.87 -11.44 -4.75
N ASN A 189 -15.18 -11.43 -5.00
CA ASN A 189 -16.22 -11.03 -4.03
C ASN A 189 -15.99 -9.62 -3.41
N LEU A 190 -15.38 -8.71 -4.17
CA LEU A 190 -14.86 -7.41 -3.72
C LEU A 190 -15.87 -6.58 -2.92
N THR A 191 -17.10 -6.45 -3.44
CA THR A 191 -18.14 -5.62 -2.83
C THR A 191 -18.55 -6.11 -1.45
N ALA A 192 -18.77 -7.42 -1.29
CA ALA A 192 -19.15 -7.98 -0.01
C ALA A 192 -18.02 -7.84 1.02
N THR A 193 -16.77 -8.05 0.59
CA THR A 193 -15.59 -7.86 1.42
C THR A 193 -15.44 -6.41 1.88
N LEU A 194 -15.55 -5.44 0.97
CA LEU A 194 -15.49 -4.01 1.30
C LEU A 194 -16.60 -3.63 2.29
N ARG A 195 -17.86 -4.02 2.04
CA ARG A 195 -18.99 -3.71 2.93
C ARG A 195 -18.80 -4.29 4.33
N ALA A 196 -18.29 -5.52 4.45
CA ALA A 196 -18.11 -6.18 5.73
C ALA A 196 -16.93 -5.62 6.54
N HIS A 197 -15.85 -5.22 5.86
CA HIS A 197 -14.56 -4.98 6.51
C HIS A 197 -14.01 -3.56 6.32
N LEU A 198 -14.78 -2.61 5.75
CA LEU A 198 -14.31 -1.24 5.49
C LEU A 198 -13.76 -0.54 6.75
N HIS A 199 -14.30 -0.84 7.91
CA HIS A 199 -13.83 -0.31 9.21
C HIS A 199 -12.44 -0.80 9.63
N ARG A 200 -11.92 -1.86 8.99
CA ARG A 200 -10.56 -2.42 9.20
C ARG A 200 -9.58 -1.92 8.12
N ILE A 201 -10.08 -1.28 7.06
CA ILE A 201 -9.30 -0.81 5.92
C ILE A 201 -8.96 0.67 6.13
N ASP A 202 -7.67 1.00 6.07
CA ASP A 202 -7.20 2.38 6.23
C ASP A 202 -6.61 2.97 4.93
N HIS A 203 -6.33 2.11 3.94
CA HIS A 203 -5.78 2.46 2.64
C HIS A 203 -6.29 1.51 1.56
N ILE A 204 -6.57 2.03 0.38
CA ILE A 204 -7.02 1.24 -0.77
C ILE A 204 -6.10 1.50 -1.94
N GLU A 205 -5.64 0.42 -2.57
CA GLU A 205 -4.98 0.46 -3.87
C GLU A 205 -5.88 -0.14 -4.95
N LEU A 206 -5.66 0.27 -6.20
CA LEU A 206 -6.45 -0.21 -7.31
C LEU A 206 -5.67 -0.32 -8.62
N ALA A 207 -5.93 -1.40 -9.33
CA ALA A 207 -5.63 -1.61 -10.74
C ALA A 207 -6.67 -2.56 -11.33
N ASP A 208 -6.86 -2.55 -12.65
CA ASP A 208 -7.81 -3.48 -13.28
C ASP A 208 -7.18 -4.87 -13.48
N SER A 209 -8.00 -5.89 -13.38
CA SER A 209 -7.64 -7.29 -13.56
C SER A 209 -8.00 -7.73 -14.99
N PRO A 210 -7.17 -8.58 -15.66
CA PRO A 210 -6.02 -9.32 -15.11
C PRO A 210 -4.65 -8.65 -15.25
N ASP A 211 -4.50 -7.59 -16.05
CA ASP A 211 -3.18 -7.13 -16.55
C ASP A 211 -2.56 -6.00 -15.74
N ARG A 212 -3.21 -5.56 -14.65
CA ARG A 212 -2.78 -4.49 -13.75
C ARG A 212 -2.63 -3.14 -14.44
N HIS A 213 -3.58 -2.81 -15.32
CA HIS A 213 -3.68 -1.52 -16.01
C HIS A 213 -4.74 -0.62 -15.36
N GLN A 214 -5.03 0.54 -16.00
CA GLN A 214 -6.00 1.51 -15.48
C GLN A 214 -7.42 0.97 -15.43
N PRO A 215 -8.29 1.49 -14.53
CA PRO A 215 -9.71 1.19 -14.48
C PRO A 215 -10.40 1.28 -15.85
N GLY A 216 -11.20 0.26 -16.19
CA GLY A 216 -11.93 0.16 -17.44
C GLY A 216 -11.19 -0.61 -18.54
N THR A 217 -10.04 -1.19 -18.23
CA THR A 217 -9.29 -2.04 -19.19
C THR A 217 -9.46 -3.53 -18.94
N GLY A 218 -10.17 -3.91 -17.89
CA GLY A 218 -10.36 -5.30 -17.48
C GLY A 218 -11.77 -5.60 -16.98
N GLU A 219 -11.87 -6.48 -16.00
CA GLU A 219 -13.14 -7.08 -15.55
C GLU A 219 -13.76 -6.42 -14.32
N ILE A 220 -13.08 -5.44 -13.66
CA ILE A 220 -13.54 -4.86 -12.42
C ILE A 220 -14.47 -3.67 -12.69
N ASN A 221 -15.66 -3.66 -12.09
CA ASN A 221 -16.57 -2.53 -12.18
C ASN A 221 -16.19 -1.43 -11.17
N PHE A 222 -15.15 -0.65 -11.49
CA PHE A 222 -14.67 0.43 -10.61
C PHE A 222 -15.71 1.51 -10.36
N ARG A 223 -16.55 1.83 -11.34
CA ARG A 223 -17.62 2.82 -11.13
C ARG A 223 -18.55 2.41 -9.99
N PHE A 224 -18.89 1.14 -9.93
CA PHE A 224 -19.70 0.61 -8.83
C PHE A 224 -18.93 0.59 -7.50
N LEU A 225 -17.71 0.05 -7.48
CA LEU A 225 -16.92 -0.07 -6.23
C LEU A 225 -16.56 1.29 -5.62
N LEU A 226 -16.14 2.26 -6.44
CA LEU A 226 -15.85 3.61 -5.95
C LEU A 226 -17.13 4.32 -5.45
N GLY A 227 -18.28 4.05 -6.08
CA GLY A 227 -19.58 4.51 -5.60
C GLY A 227 -19.94 3.94 -4.22
N GLU A 228 -19.64 2.67 -3.96
CA GLU A 228 -19.79 2.05 -2.63
C GLU A 228 -18.89 2.71 -1.58
N LEU A 229 -17.61 2.93 -1.90
CA LEU A 229 -16.68 3.61 -1.02
C LEU A 229 -17.10 5.05 -0.71
N GLN A 230 -17.61 5.78 -1.70
CA GLN A 230 -18.12 7.14 -1.52
C GLN A 230 -19.37 7.17 -0.63
N THR A 231 -20.30 6.24 -0.86
CA THR A 231 -21.53 6.09 -0.05
C THR A 231 -21.21 5.77 1.40
N ALA A 232 -20.21 4.92 1.62
CA ALA A 232 -19.71 4.55 2.94
C ALA A 232 -18.83 5.63 3.60
N SER A 233 -18.60 6.77 2.91
CA SER A 233 -17.75 7.87 3.40
C SER A 233 -16.34 7.43 3.76
N PHE A 234 -15.72 6.56 2.93
CA PHE A 234 -14.35 6.09 3.15
C PHE A 234 -13.40 7.28 3.32
N ALA A 235 -12.69 7.31 4.45
CA ALA A 235 -11.85 8.44 4.85
C ALA A 235 -10.35 8.26 4.52
N GLY A 236 -9.95 7.08 4.06
CA GLY A 236 -8.57 6.77 3.63
C GLY A 236 -8.22 7.36 2.27
N TRP A 237 -7.05 7.05 1.78
CA TRP A 237 -6.64 7.33 0.41
C TRP A 237 -7.03 6.16 -0.50
N VAL A 238 -7.38 6.47 -1.75
CA VAL A 238 -7.55 5.51 -2.84
C VAL A 238 -6.45 5.80 -3.84
N CYS A 239 -5.51 4.88 -3.97
CA CYS A 239 -4.31 5.08 -4.77
C CYS A 239 -4.30 4.13 -5.97
N PRO A 240 -4.34 4.64 -7.21
CA PRO A 240 -4.08 3.83 -8.38
C PRO A 240 -2.63 3.33 -8.38
N GLU A 241 -2.47 2.01 -8.33
CA GLU A 241 -1.22 1.28 -8.41
C GLU A 241 -1.23 0.38 -9.65
N TYR A 242 -1.18 0.99 -10.83
CA TYR A 242 -1.25 0.28 -12.09
C TYR A 242 -0.14 0.70 -13.07
N ARG A 243 0.07 -0.14 -14.08
CA ARG A 243 0.96 0.13 -15.20
C ARG A 243 0.15 0.80 -16.31
N PRO A 244 0.37 2.08 -16.62
CA PRO A 244 -0.38 2.77 -17.66
C PRO A 244 -0.27 2.08 -19.03
N LEU A 245 -1.39 1.94 -19.73
CA LEU A 245 -1.39 1.71 -21.17
C LEU A 245 -1.25 3.06 -21.87
N GLY A 246 -0.17 3.29 -22.59
CA GLY A 246 0.19 4.60 -23.12
C GLY A 246 0.86 5.50 -22.07
N SER A 247 0.67 6.80 -22.18
CA SER A 247 1.16 7.74 -21.16
C SER A 247 0.32 7.68 -19.89
N THR A 248 0.91 8.11 -18.76
CA THR A 248 0.15 8.18 -17.52
C THR A 248 -1.04 9.11 -17.66
N GLU A 249 -0.88 10.30 -18.26
CA GLU A 249 -1.93 11.29 -18.44
C GLU A 249 -3.13 10.76 -19.24
N GLU A 250 -2.88 9.99 -20.30
CA GLU A 250 -3.94 9.34 -21.10
C GLU A 250 -4.69 8.29 -20.29
N SER A 251 -3.99 7.58 -19.41
CA SER A 251 -4.55 6.52 -18.56
C SER A 251 -5.47 7.05 -17.45
N LEU A 252 -5.44 8.34 -17.14
CA LEU A 252 -6.20 8.96 -16.03
C LEU A 252 -7.60 9.45 -16.43
N THR A 253 -8.12 9.10 -17.60
CA THR A 253 -9.46 9.55 -18.04
C THR A 253 -10.57 9.13 -17.08
N TRP A 254 -10.47 7.94 -16.48
CA TRP A 254 -11.42 7.44 -15.49
C TRP A 254 -11.47 8.28 -14.21
N LEU A 255 -10.36 8.92 -13.81
CA LEU A 255 -10.26 9.71 -12.58
C LEU A 255 -11.08 11.00 -12.67
N ARG A 256 -11.26 11.57 -13.86
CA ARG A 256 -12.01 12.81 -14.08
C ARG A 256 -13.46 12.71 -13.58
N GLU A 257 -14.09 11.55 -13.71
CA GLU A 257 -15.47 11.32 -13.22
C GLU A 257 -15.57 11.46 -11.69
N TRP A 258 -14.46 11.34 -10.96
CA TRP A 258 -14.41 11.33 -9.49
C TRP A 258 -13.80 12.59 -8.87
N THR A 259 -13.13 13.41 -9.67
CA THR A 259 -12.43 14.61 -9.22
C THR A 259 -13.08 15.91 -9.69
N THR A 260 -13.88 15.88 -10.76
CA THR A 260 -14.63 17.06 -11.22
C THR A 260 -15.75 17.40 -10.23
N ARG A 261 -15.66 18.56 -9.62
CA ARG A 261 -16.81 19.16 -8.89
C ARG A 261 -17.81 19.65 -9.93
N GLU A 262 -19.02 19.11 -9.92
CA GLU A 262 -20.17 19.83 -10.49
C GLU A 262 -20.47 21.08 -9.67
#